data_c1f976ef3abc07000e10340a7f6f90cd
#
_entry.id   c1f976ef3abc07000e10340a7f6f90cd
#
_cell.length_a   1.000
_cell.length_b   1.000
_cell.length_c   1.000
_cell.angle_alpha   90.00
_cell.angle_beta   90.00
_cell.angle_gamma   90.00
#
_symmetry.space_group_name_H-M   'P 1'
#
loop_
_entity.id
_entity.type
_entity.pdbx_description
1 polymer ?
#
loop_
_entity_poly.entity_id
_entity_poly.type
_entity_poly.pdbx_seq_one_letter_code
_entity_poly.pdbx_strand_id
1 'polypeptide(L)'
;MTSLSKIKMKLTGYLSYIISLFILPGVVSSCTTSGGNELEKGKEIKLSYAENLKIEDFDGYTKIVLRNPWDTTKILQRLVLVEKDADIPTLSEGESVISVPLENTVVFSSIHNSLIEELGRATAVKGICDVPYIKDEKVTQRLSEGELVNCGSSMTPNFERIVKLAPDAILLSPYETGGVEGKFIKAGIPVVECPDYMETSPLGRAEWIKFFARLYGETEKGDSLFAQTEKRYLKLKEAAAASDKKPKVLFDTMYGGSWSVPGGKSTIGKLIEDAGGINPFSYADVSGSLNLSLEKVLFEGGDSDVWFIRHAGRELTRSELLKEKQGYGEIKAFKEGEVYITDTTESGIFEDFAFHPDYLLSDLIELLHPASETKAAKHYFHKVKD
;
A
#
# COMPACT_ATOMS: atom_id res chain seq x y z
N MET A 1 -39.97 20.35 48.92
CA MET A 1 -40.07 19.75 50.27
C MET A 1 -38.84 18.91 50.45
N THR A 2 -37.92 19.47 51.21
CA THR A 2 -37.29 19.03 52.48
C THR A 2 -36.41 17.78 52.35
N SER A 3 -35.17 17.68 52.80
CA SER A 3 -34.38 18.43 53.78
C SER A 3 -32.98 17.85 53.80
N LEU A 4 -32.00 18.76 53.74
CA LEU A 4 -30.75 18.80 54.45
C LEU A 4 -30.61 17.89 55.70
N SER A 5 -29.43 17.27 55.87
CA SER A 5 -28.69 17.53 57.10
C SER A 5 -27.20 17.15 57.01
N LYS A 6 -26.40 18.13 57.34
CA LYS A 6 -24.96 18.12 57.68
C LYS A 6 -24.74 17.42 59.00
N ILE A 7 -23.61 16.76 59.21
CA ILE A 7 -22.89 16.83 60.52
C ILE A 7 -21.40 16.85 60.28
N LYS A 8 -20.79 17.83 60.98
CA LYS A 8 -19.37 18.17 61.05
C LYS A 8 -18.68 17.45 62.23
N MET A 9 -17.39 17.23 62.07
CA MET A 9 -16.29 17.50 63.01
C MET A 9 -16.10 16.60 64.23
N LYS A 10 -14.85 16.10 64.43
CA LYS A 10 -13.93 16.63 65.44
C LYS A 10 -12.52 16.03 65.34
N LEU A 11 -11.56 16.95 65.42
CA LEU A 11 -10.12 16.82 65.65
C LEU A 11 -9.82 16.49 67.12
N THR A 12 -8.77 15.74 67.43
CA THR A 12 -7.84 15.76 68.57
C THR A 12 -6.95 14.52 68.47
N GLY A 13 -5.66 14.44 68.39
CA GLY A 13 -4.57 15.16 69.05
C GLY A 13 -3.97 14.30 70.19
N TYR A 14 -2.71 13.86 70.06
CA TYR A 14 -1.68 13.58 71.07
C TYR A 14 -0.59 12.69 70.46
N LEU A 15 0.57 13.14 70.17
CA LEU A 15 1.81 13.50 70.91
C LEU A 15 2.54 12.30 71.54
N SER A 16 3.72 12.03 70.98
CA SER A 16 4.97 11.49 71.55
C SER A 16 4.98 10.10 72.21
N TYR A 17 5.83 9.22 71.69
CA TYR A 17 6.94 8.65 72.48
C TYR A 17 8.06 8.13 71.58
N ILE A 18 9.30 8.65 71.76
CA ILE A 18 10.58 8.19 71.21
C ILE A 18 11.02 6.96 72.01
N ILE A 19 11.28 5.84 71.34
CA ILE A 19 12.18 4.80 71.84
C ILE A 19 13.12 4.37 70.72
N SER A 20 14.42 4.79 70.90
CA SER A 20 15.54 4.26 70.16
C SER A 20 15.84 2.83 70.58
N LEU A 21 15.87 1.93 69.62
CA LEU A 21 16.51 0.61 69.84
C LEU A 21 17.41 0.33 68.63
N PHE A 22 18.73 0.37 68.88
CA PHE A 22 19.78 -0.10 67.97
C PHE A 22 19.68 -1.62 67.80
N ILE A 23 19.48 -2.11 66.56
CA ILE A 23 19.75 -3.48 66.21
C ILE A 23 20.58 -3.48 64.92
N LEU A 24 21.74 -4.13 64.98
CA LEU A 24 22.73 -4.35 63.90
C LEU A 24 22.09 -4.94 62.63
N PRO A 25 22.67 -4.59 61.45
CA PRO A 25 22.23 -5.19 60.18
C PRO A 25 22.87 -6.57 60.02
N GLY A 26 22.04 -7.61 60.11
CA GLY A 26 22.39 -8.89 59.54
C GLY A 26 22.25 -8.82 58.02
N VAL A 27 23.37 -8.91 57.32
CA VAL A 27 23.43 -9.03 55.86
C VAL A 27 22.92 -10.46 55.53
N VAL A 28 21.66 -10.58 55.19
CA VAL A 28 21.14 -11.77 54.47
C VAL A 28 21.13 -11.41 53.00
N SER A 29 22.19 -11.85 52.29
CA SER A 29 22.26 -11.79 50.82
C SER A 29 21.24 -12.82 50.29
N SER A 30 20.00 -12.39 50.13
CA SER A 30 18.98 -13.17 49.40
C SER A 30 19.15 -12.81 47.92
N CYS A 31 19.88 -13.67 47.21
CA CYS A 31 19.78 -13.72 45.75
C CYS A 31 18.37 -14.22 45.40
N THR A 32 17.41 -13.30 45.32
CA THR A 32 16.21 -13.53 44.54
C THR A 32 16.55 -13.23 43.09
N THR A 33 16.90 -14.27 42.35
CA THR A 33 16.75 -14.28 40.90
C THR A 33 15.25 -14.18 40.62
N SER A 34 14.70 -12.98 40.66
CA SER A 34 13.45 -12.68 39.99
C SER A 34 13.79 -12.62 38.51
N GLY A 35 13.68 -13.76 37.85
CA GLY A 35 13.49 -13.81 36.41
C GLY A 35 12.14 -13.22 36.06
N GLY A 36 12.01 -11.92 36.23
CA GLY A 36 10.98 -11.15 35.53
C GLY A 36 11.46 -11.13 34.08
N ASN A 37 10.72 -11.77 33.20
CA ASN A 37 10.79 -11.47 31.77
C ASN A 37 10.53 -9.96 31.65
N GLU A 38 11.58 -9.14 31.59
CA GLU A 38 11.45 -7.84 30.98
C GLU A 38 10.92 -8.13 29.58
N LEU A 39 9.68 -7.71 29.33
CA LEU A 39 9.10 -7.75 28.00
C LEU A 39 10.09 -7.00 27.10
N GLU A 40 10.75 -7.73 26.24
CA GLU A 40 11.68 -7.17 25.26
C GLU A 40 10.97 -6.03 24.53
N LYS A 41 11.51 -4.82 24.63
CA LYS A 41 10.85 -3.63 24.10
C LYS A 41 11.33 -3.43 22.68
N GLY A 42 10.48 -3.74 21.71
CA GLY A 42 10.73 -3.50 20.30
C GLY A 42 10.85 -2.00 19.98
N LYS A 43 11.56 -1.71 18.90
CA LYS A 43 11.63 -0.38 18.32
C LYS A 43 10.51 -0.23 17.28
N GLU A 44 9.47 0.53 17.60
CA GLU A 44 8.43 0.84 16.64
C GLU A 44 8.99 1.70 15.49
N ILE A 45 8.80 1.25 14.26
CA ILE A 45 9.17 1.98 13.05
C ILE A 45 8.05 2.96 12.74
N LYS A 46 8.41 4.25 12.78
CA LYS A 46 7.45 5.29 12.46
C LYS A 46 7.09 5.24 10.98
N LEU A 47 5.82 4.97 10.70
CA LEU A 47 5.21 5.13 9.38
C LEU A 47 4.47 6.46 9.38
N SER A 48 4.71 7.29 8.35
CA SER A 48 4.16 8.65 8.29
C SER A 48 2.87 8.71 7.48
N TYR A 49 2.63 7.73 6.62
CA TYR A 49 1.55 7.73 5.63
C TYR A 49 0.76 6.43 5.57
N ALA A 50 1.41 5.27 5.75
CA ALA A 50 0.74 3.98 5.71
C ALA A 50 -0.15 3.79 6.94
N GLU A 51 -1.45 3.56 6.72
CA GLU A 51 -2.45 3.40 7.78
C GLU A 51 -2.73 1.93 8.11
N ASN A 52 -2.52 1.04 7.14
CA ASN A 52 -2.84 -0.39 7.25
C ASN A 52 -1.65 -1.26 7.66
N LEU A 53 -0.50 -0.65 7.97
CA LEU A 53 0.75 -1.34 8.29
C LEU A 53 1.30 -0.84 9.63
N LYS A 54 1.75 -1.76 10.49
CA LYS A 54 2.57 -1.46 11.65
C LYS A 54 3.79 -2.37 11.65
N ILE A 55 4.97 -1.80 11.94
CA ILE A 55 6.26 -2.49 11.98
C ILE A 55 6.90 -2.23 13.34
N GLU A 56 7.42 -3.27 13.98
CA GLU A 56 8.15 -3.17 15.24
C GLU A 56 9.36 -4.11 15.19
N ASP A 57 10.57 -3.53 15.18
CA ASP A 57 11.83 -4.26 15.08
C ASP A 57 12.35 -4.64 16.48
N PHE A 58 12.78 -5.89 16.63
CA PHE A 58 13.40 -6.49 17.80
C PHE A 58 14.77 -7.04 17.43
N ASP A 59 15.52 -7.56 18.40
CA ASP A 59 16.77 -8.25 18.12
C ASP A 59 16.48 -9.63 17.52
N GLY A 60 16.92 -9.84 16.27
CA GLY A 60 16.73 -11.09 15.52
C GLY A 60 15.35 -11.31 14.91
N TYR A 61 14.37 -10.44 15.13
CA TYR A 61 13.04 -10.56 14.49
C TYR A 61 12.29 -9.24 14.36
N THR A 62 11.30 -9.19 13.49
CA THR A 62 10.41 -8.04 13.31
C THR A 62 8.95 -8.48 13.42
N LYS A 63 8.14 -7.75 14.19
CA LYS A 63 6.68 -7.94 14.22
C LYS A 63 5.98 -7.00 13.25
N ILE A 64 5.09 -7.57 12.46
CA ILE A 64 4.28 -6.87 11.47
C ILE A 64 2.81 -7.07 11.81
N VAL A 65 2.04 -5.99 11.79
CA VAL A 65 0.59 -6.05 11.90
C VAL A 65 -0.02 -5.41 10.67
N LEU A 66 -0.78 -6.19 9.92
CA LEU A 66 -1.56 -5.74 8.76
C LEU A 66 -3.01 -5.55 9.23
N ARG A 67 -3.52 -4.31 9.14
CA ARG A 67 -4.92 -4.00 9.44
C ARG A 67 -5.79 -4.45 8.28
N ASN A 68 -7.02 -4.84 8.59
CA ASN A 68 -8.00 -5.14 7.55
C ASN A 68 -8.52 -3.81 6.95
N PRO A 69 -8.25 -3.52 5.66
CA PRO A 69 -8.63 -2.23 5.07
C PRO A 69 -10.14 -2.10 4.81
N TRP A 70 -10.89 -3.20 4.80
CA TRP A 70 -12.35 -3.22 4.65
C TRP A 70 -13.10 -3.14 5.98
N ASP A 71 -12.43 -3.51 7.08
CA ASP A 71 -12.93 -3.41 8.45
C ASP A 71 -11.76 -3.06 9.38
N THR A 72 -11.48 -1.78 9.53
CA THR A 72 -10.32 -1.26 10.29
C THR A 72 -10.35 -1.59 11.78
N THR A 73 -11.44 -2.17 12.29
CA THR A 73 -11.53 -2.71 13.66
C THR A 73 -10.87 -4.08 13.80
N LYS A 74 -10.56 -4.73 12.67
CA LYS A 74 -9.96 -6.07 12.59
C LYS A 74 -8.51 -6.02 12.12
N ILE A 75 -7.79 -7.05 12.47
CA ILE A 75 -6.46 -7.35 11.94
C ILE A 75 -6.65 -8.35 10.80
N LEU A 76 -5.99 -8.05 9.67
CA LEU A 76 -5.93 -8.96 8.53
C LEU A 76 -4.93 -10.08 8.82
N GLN A 77 -3.69 -9.71 9.17
CA GLN A 77 -2.62 -10.67 9.43
C GLN A 77 -1.64 -10.14 10.47
N ARG A 78 -1.05 -11.05 11.26
CA ARG A 78 0.07 -10.81 12.16
C ARG A 78 1.23 -11.68 11.72
N LEU A 79 2.37 -11.06 11.40
CA LEU A 79 3.58 -11.77 10.99
C LEU A 79 4.70 -11.53 12.01
N VAL A 80 5.49 -12.55 12.25
CA VAL A 80 6.76 -12.47 12.94
C VAL A 80 7.84 -12.88 11.94
N LEU A 81 8.57 -11.90 11.43
CA LEU A 81 9.69 -12.11 10.52
C LEU A 81 10.90 -12.48 11.39
N VAL A 82 11.40 -13.68 11.25
CA VAL A 82 12.53 -14.21 12.04
C VAL A 82 13.71 -14.39 11.13
N GLU A 83 14.86 -13.82 11.50
CA GLU A 83 16.09 -14.00 10.72
C GLU A 83 16.50 -15.49 10.71
N LYS A 84 17.07 -15.92 9.60
CA LYS A 84 17.66 -17.26 9.53
C LYS A 84 18.69 -17.39 10.64
N ASP A 85 18.67 -18.51 11.35
CA ASP A 85 19.55 -18.81 12.48
C ASP A 85 19.22 -18.10 13.81
N ALA A 86 18.19 -17.23 13.86
CA ALA A 86 17.69 -16.67 15.12
C ALA A 86 16.64 -17.57 15.77
N ASP A 87 16.55 -17.49 17.11
CA ASP A 87 15.53 -18.19 17.86
C ASP A 87 14.12 -17.62 17.57
N ILE A 88 13.15 -18.50 17.39
CA ILE A 88 11.77 -18.08 17.24
C ILE A 88 11.27 -17.52 18.58
N PRO A 89 10.83 -16.26 18.64
CA PRO A 89 10.32 -15.68 19.89
C PRO A 89 9.00 -16.36 20.32
N THR A 90 8.60 -16.12 21.56
CA THR A 90 7.27 -16.56 22.01
C THR A 90 6.18 -15.89 21.17
N LEU A 91 5.38 -16.70 20.50
CA LEU A 91 4.31 -16.23 19.63
C LEU A 91 3.05 -15.93 20.41
N SER A 92 2.35 -14.87 20.02
CA SER A 92 0.98 -14.59 20.46
C SER A 92 -0.02 -15.33 19.58
N GLU A 93 -1.26 -15.44 20.04
CA GLU A 93 -2.33 -16.07 19.27
C GLU A 93 -2.55 -15.32 17.92
N GLY A 94 -2.60 -16.09 16.85
CA GLY A 94 -2.80 -15.56 15.49
C GLY A 94 -1.55 -14.99 14.82
N GLU A 95 -0.38 -15.07 15.45
CA GLU A 95 0.91 -14.73 14.80
C GLU A 95 1.39 -15.90 13.94
N SER A 96 1.87 -15.58 12.72
CA SER A 96 2.51 -16.53 11.78
C SER A 96 3.98 -16.17 11.59
N VAL A 97 4.84 -17.17 11.62
CA VAL A 97 6.29 -16.98 11.41
C VAL A 97 6.64 -17.02 9.94
N ILE A 98 7.46 -16.08 9.51
CA ILE A 98 8.11 -16.05 8.20
C ILE A 98 9.61 -15.96 8.42
N SER A 99 10.36 -16.95 7.91
CA SER A 99 11.82 -16.91 7.96
C SER A 99 12.36 -15.97 6.88
N VAL A 100 13.20 -15.00 7.26
CA VAL A 100 13.78 -13.99 6.37
C VAL A 100 15.31 -14.02 6.38
N PRO A 101 16.00 -13.58 5.30
CA PRO A 101 15.42 -13.07 4.06
C PRO A 101 14.76 -14.17 3.23
N LEU A 102 13.69 -13.82 2.51
CA LEU A 102 13.04 -14.70 1.55
C LEU A 102 13.96 -14.94 0.34
N GLU A 103 14.09 -16.19 -0.09
CA GLU A 103 14.96 -16.60 -1.21
C GLU A 103 14.23 -17.40 -2.29
N ASN A 104 13.04 -17.91 -1.97
CA ASN A 104 12.21 -18.67 -2.88
C ASN A 104 10.74 -18.22 -2.72
N THR A 105 10.28 -17.28 -3.53
CA THR A 105 8.93 -16.74 -3.42
C THR A 105 8.12 -16.95 -4.68
N VAL A 106 6.81 -17.05 -4.49
CA VAL A 106 5.83 -16.93 -5.58
C VAL A 106 5.08 -15.62 -5.39
N VAL A 107 5.05 -14.79 -6.45
CA VAL A 107 4.48 -13.46 -6.41
C VAL A 107 3.27 -13.39 -7.36
N PHE A 108 2.13 -12.94 -6.85
CA PHE A 108 0.90 -12.90 -7.64
C PHE A 108 0.71 -11.60 -8.42
N SER A 109 1.52 -10.58 -8.14
CA SER A 109 1.40 -9.26 -8.75
C SER A 109 2.71 -8.84 -9.43
N SER A 110 2.64 -8.35 -10.67
CA SER A 110 3.77 -7.72 -11.37
C SER A 110 4.31 -6.51 -10.60
N ILE A 111 3.44 -5.79 -9.92
CA ILE A 111 3.77 -4.62 -9.09
C ILE A 111 4.74 -5.01 -7.97
N HIS A 112 4.43 -6.08 -7.23
CA HIS A 112 5.31 -6.57 -6.16
C HIS A 112 6.60 -7.14 -6.73
N ASN A 113 6.55 -7.82 -7.90
CA ASN A 113 7.76 -8.31 -8.56
C ASN A 113 8.69 -7.16 -8.95
N SER A 114 8.18 -6.08 -9.52
CA SER A 114 8.96 -4.89 -9.90
C SER A 114 9.68 -4.29 -8.69
N LEU A 115 8.98 -4.14 -7.55
CA LEU A 115 9.59 -3.68 -6.32
C LEU A 115 10.70 -4.61 -5.80
N ILE A 116 10.46 -5.93 -5.81
CA ILE A 116 11.45 -6.92 -5.36
C ILE A 116 12.69 -6.87 -6.27
N GLU A 117 12.50 -6.65 -7.56
CA GLU A 117 13.61 -6.44 -8.51
C GLU A 117 14.39 -5.16 -8.20
N GLU A 118 13.70 -4.05 -7.93
CA GLU A 118 14.32 -2.79 -7.53
C GLU A 118 15.10 -2.92 -6.21
N LEU A 119 14.60 -3.71 -5.26
CA LEU A 119 15.34 -4.07 -4.06
C LEU A 119 16.59 -4.92 -4.34
N GLY A 120 16.80 -5.39 -5.59
CA GLY A 120 17.94 -6.22 -6.00
C GLY A 120 17.76 -7.71 -5.71
N ARG A 121 16.52 -8.14 -5.44
CA ARG A 121 16.20 -9.51 -5.02
C ARG A 121 15.37 -10.28 -6.08
N ALA A 122 15.46 -9.88 -7.35
CA ALA A 122 14.74 -10.53 -8.46
C ALA A 122 14.90 -12.05 -8.45
N THR A 123 16.11 -12.57 -8.16
CA THR A 123 16.40 -14.01 -8.14
C THR A 123 15.69 -14.77 -7.04
N ALA A 124 15.17 -14.08 -6.01
CA ALA A 124 14.35 -14.70 -4.97
C ALA A 124 12.94 -15.04 -5.45
N VAL A 125 12.46 -14.40 -6.53
CA VAL A 125 11.17 -14.74 -7.13
C VAL A 125 11.35 -15.93 -8.08
N LYS A 126 10.73 -17.07 -7.74
CA LYS A 126 10.78 -18.32 -8.51
C LYS A 126 9.50 -18.62 -9.25
N GLY A 127 8.39 -18.01 -8.87
CA GLY A 127 7.11 -18.14 -9.56
C GLY A 127 6.38 -16.80 -9.62
N ILE A 128 5.65 -16.60 -10.75
CA ILE A 128 4.85 -15.39 -10.97
C ILE A 128 3.53 -15.72 -11.62
N CYS A 129 2.46 -14.99 -11.23
CA CYS A 129 1.15 -15.10 -11.87
C CYS A 129 0.97 -14.01 -12.94
N ASP A 130 -0.13 -14.12 -13.68
CA ASP A 130 -0.61 -13.11 -14.65
C ASP A 130 0.39 -12.73 -15.75
N VAL A 131 1.27 -13.66 -16.12
CA VAL A 131 2.31 -13.49 -17.16
C VAL A 131 1.81 -12.84 -18.47
N PRO A 132 0.60 -13.11 -18.99
CA PRO A 132 0.12 -12.46 -20.22
C PRO A 132 0.03 -10.94 -20.16
N TYR A 133 -0.01 -10.37 -18.95
CA TYR A 133 -0.07 -8.92 -18.74
C TYR A 133 1.30 -8.28 -18.41
N ILE A 134 2.36 -9.09 -18.32
CA ILE A 134 3.71 -8.63 -17.99
C ILE A 134 4.52 -8.47 -19.27
N LYS A 135 5.00 -7.25 -19.51
CA LYS A 135 5.83 -6.91 -20.70
C LYS A 135 7.30 -6.67 -20.36
N ASP A 136 7.66 -6.78 -19.09
CA ASP A 136 9.06 -6.64 -18.68
C ASP A 136 9.94 -7.69 -19.36
N GLU A 137 10.95 -7.21 -20.11
CA GLU A 137 11.86 -8.04 -20.88
C GLU A 137 12.66 -9.00 -20.00
N LYS A 138 13.06 -8.59 -18.78
CA LYS A 138 13.82 -9.42 -17.86
C LYS A 138 12.95 -10.56 -17.30
N VAL A 139 11.67 -10.27 -16.98
CA VAL A 139 10.71 -11.29 -16.57
C VAL A 139 10.51 -12.30 -17.71
N THR A 140 10.32 -11.82 -18.95
CA THR A 140 10.16 -12.65 -20.13
C THR A 140 11.39 -13.51 -20.39
N GLN A 141 12.59 -12.95 -20.26
CA GLN A 141 13.86 -13.67 -20.41
C GLN A 141 13.96 -14.79 -19.36
N ARG A 142 13.77 -14.50 -18.08
CA ARG A 142 13.84 -15.46 -16.98
C ARG A 142 12.82 -16.59 -17.13
N LEU A 143 11.61 -16.29 -17.65
CA LEU A 143 10.62 -17.31 -18.00
C LEU A 143 11.12 -18.24 -19.11
N SER A 144 11.74 -17.68 -20.16
CA SER A 144 12.29 -18.45 -21.29
C SER A 144 13.48 -19.34 -20.91
N GLU A 145 14.29 -18.87 -19.97
CA GLU A 145 15.45 -19.58 -19.41
C GLU A 145 15.06 -20.62 -18.34
N GLY A 146 13.80 -20.64 -17.91
CA GLY A 146 13.30 -21.56 -16.88
C GLY A 146 13.70 -21.19 -15.45
N GLU A 147 14.23 -20.00 -15.25
CA GLU A 147 14.57 -19.46 -13.92
C GLU A 147 13.36 -18.96 -13.13
N LEU A 148 12.27 -18.65 -13.85
CA LEU A 148 11.00 -18.18 -13.33
C LEU A 148 9.88 -19.05 -13.88
N VAL A 149 8.92 -19.44 -13.04
CA VAL A 149 7.81 -20.32 -13.40
C VAL A 149 6.53 -19.52 -13.53
N ASN A 150 5.82 -19.69 -14.66
CA ASN A 150 4.45 -19.19 -14.81
C ASN A 150 3.50 -19.99 -13.93
N CYS A 151 2.92 -19.35 -12.92
CA CYS A 151 2.02 -19.94 -11.94
C CYS A 151 0.53 -19.80 -12.30
N GLY A 152 0.20 -19.35 -13.51
CA GLY A 152 -1.19 -19.17 -13.97
C GLY A 152 -1.74 -17.79 -13.70
N SER A 153 -3.06 -17.66 -13.55
CA SER A 153 -3.70 -16.40 -13.15
C SER A 153 -3.73 -16.24 -11.64
N SER A 154 -3.60 -15.02 -11.15
CA SER A 154 -3.74 -14.69 -9.73
C SER A 154 -5.12 -15.08 -9.17
N MET A 155 -6.16 -15.05 -9.98
CA MET A 155 -7.52 -15.46 -9.62
C MET A 155 -7.70 -16.99 -9.59
N THR A 156 -6.96 -17.72 -10.43
CA THR A 156 -7.01 -19.17 -10.56
C THR A 156 -5.59 -19.73 -10.72
N PRO A 157 -4.76 -19.63 -9.66
CA PRO A 157 -3.36 -20.04 -9.75
C PRO A 157 -3.21 -21.55 -9.91
N ASN A 158 -2.13 -21.96 -10.56
CA ASN A 158 -1.78 -23.37 -10.71
C ASN A 158 -1.20 -23.89 -9.39
N PHE A 159 -2.06 -24.43 -8.55
CA PHE A 159 -1.72 -24.93 -7.22
C PHE A 159 -0.57 -25.96 -7.24
N GLU A 160 -0.60 -26.91 -8.15
CA GLU A 160 0.41 -27.98 -8.22
C GLU A 160 1.81 -27.44 -8.56
N ARG A 161 1.88 -26.48 -9.49
CA ARG A 161 3.16 -25.81 -9.82
C ARG A 161 3.72 -25.06 -8.63
N ILE A 162 2.86 -24.33 -7.91
CA ILE A 162 3.28 -23.55 -6.73
C ILE A 162 3.76 -24.48 -5.62
N VAL A 163 3.01 -25.53 -5.31
CA VAL A 163 3.44 -26.53 -4.32
C VAL A 163 4.78 -27.17 -4.69
N LYS A 164 5.00 -27.47 -5.98
CA LYS A 164 6.25 -28.06 -6.47
C LYS A 164 7.45 -27.11 -6.29
N LEU A 165 7.25 -25.82 -6.34
CA LEU A 165 8.30 -24.82 -6.09
C LEU A 165 8.72 -24.80 -4.61
N ALA A 166 7.90 -25.32 -3.71
CA ALA A 166 8.10 -25.31 -2.25
C ALA A 166 8.54 -23.91 -1.76
N PRO A 167 7.75 -22.84 -2.01
CA PRO A 167 8.20 -21.48 -1.71
C PRO A 167 8.30 -21.22 -0.22
N ASP A 168 9.23 -20.36 0.17
CA ASP A 168 9.35 -19.82 1.54
C ASP A 168 8.09 -19.03 1.91
N ALA A 169 7.53 -18.33 0.95
CA ALA A 169 6.25 -17.64 1.06
C ALA A 169 5.61 -17.35 -0.31
N ILE A 170 4.28 -17.21 -0.30
CA ILE A 170 3.49 -16.63 -1.40
C ILE A 170 3.13 -15.20 -1.02
N LEU A 171 3.38 -14.24 -1.92
CA LEU A 171 2.95 -12.84 -1.77
C LEU A 171 1.76 -12.60 -2.69
N LEU A 172 0.64 -12.18 -2.12
CA LEU A 172 -0.58 -11.90 -2.88
C LEU A 172 -1.33 -10.66 -2.36
N SER A 173 -2.11 -10.04 -3.24
CA SER A 173 -3.04 -8.98 -2.86
C SER A 173 -4.37 -9.61 -2.45
N PRO A 174 -4.81 -9.44 -1.20
CA PRO A 174 -6.06 -10.01 -0.72
C PRO A 174 -7.28 -9.24 -1.27
N TYR A 175 -8.46 -9.87 -1.21
CA TYR A 175 -9.75 -9.26 -1.54
C TYR A 175 -10.70 -9.33 -0.34
N GLU A 176 -11.68 -8.42 -0.25
CA GLU A 176 -12.67 -8.37 0.83
C GLU A 176 -13.40 -9.70 1.04
N THR A 177 -13.73 -10.35 -0.06
CA THR A 177 -14.48 -11.63 -0.05
C THR A 177 -13.60 -12.87 0.18
N GLY A 178 -12.30 -12.67 0.49
CA GLY A 178 -11.31 -13.74 0.49
C GLY A 178 -10.92 -14.17 -0.91
N GLY A 179 -9.95 -15.06 -0.99
CA GLY A 179 -9.36 -15.49 -2.25
C GLY A 179 -8.86 -16.94 -2.21
N VAL A 180 -7.69 -17.13 -2.79
CA VAL A 180 -7.05 -18.44 -2.94
C VAL A 180 -6.13 -18.83 -1.78
N GLU A 181 -5.86 -17.89 -0.87
CA GLU A 181 -4.90 -18.00 0.26
C GLU A 181 -5.17 -19.25 1.13
N GLY A 182 -6.43 -19.50 1.44
CA GLY A 182 -6.81 -20.60 2.34
C GLY A 182 -6.40 -22.00 1.84
N LYS A 183 -6.21 -22.20 0.53
CA LYS A 183 -5.71 -23.46 -0.02
C LYS A 183 -4.23 -23.67 0.26
N PHE A 184 -3.44 -22.60 0.12
CA PHE A 184 -1.99 -22.62 0.36
C PHE A 184 -1.67 -22.76 1.85
N ILE A 185 -2.39 -22.03 2.71
CA ILE A 185 -2.27 -22.15 4.17
C ILE A 185 -2.55 -23.59 4.62
N LYS A 186 -3.60 -24.24 4.11
CA LYS A 186 -3.91 -25.66 4.39
C LYS A 186 -2.83 -26.62 3.90
N ALA A 187 -2.10 -26.24 2.86
CA ALA A 187 -0.96 -27.02 2.36
C ALA A 187 0.35 -26.75 3.12
N GLY A 188 0.30 -25.92 4.17
CA GLY A 188 1.48 -25.56 4.97
C GLY A 188 2.42 -24.56 4.29
N ILE A 189 1.97 -23.87 3.25
CA ILE A 189 2.75 -22.84 2.56
C ILE A 189 2.45 -21.49 3.21
N PRO A 190 3.47 -20.76 3.69
CA PRO A 190 3.27 -19.42 4.25
C PRO A 190 2.69 -18.45 3.20
N VAL A 191 1.69 -17.67 3.59
CA VAL A 191 1.09 -16.64 2.75
C VAL A 191 1.28 -15.30 3.42
N VAL A 192 1.75 -14.33 2.64
CA VAL A 192 1.89 -12.92 3.01
C VAL A 192 0.88 -12.11 2.22
N GLU A 193 -0.10 -11.55 2.92
CA GLU A 193 -1.12 -10.70 2.33
C GLU A 193 -0.60 -9.27 2.22
N CYS A 194 -0.74 -8.66 1.03
CA CYS A 194 -0.21 -7.34 0.72
C CYS A 194 -1.35 -6.41 0.25
N PRO A 195 -2.14 -5.82 1.17
CA PRO A 195 -3.23 -4.90 0.84
C PRO A 195 -2.76 -3.46 0.59
N ASP A 196 -1.53 -3.25 0.10
CA ASP A 196 -0.93 -1.94 -0.16
C ASP A 196 -1.79 -1.04 -1.06
N TYR A 197 -2.50 -1.65 -2.03
CA TYR A 197 -3.38 -0.94 -2.95
C TYR A 197 -4.61 -0.29 -2.29
N MET A 198 -4.91 -0.66 -1.04
CA MET A 198 -6.01 -0.13 -0.24
C MET A 198 -5.60 1.03 0.66
N GLU A 199 -4.35 1.48 0.59
CA GLU A 199 -3.92 2.68 1.31
C GLU A 199 -4.65 3.94 0.81
N THR A 200 -4.81 4.91 1.69
CA THR A 200 -5.63 6.10 1.47
C THR A 200 -4.86 7.26 0.80
N SER A 201 -3.57 7.06 0.54
CA SER A 201 -2.72 8.05 -0.12
C SER A 201 -1.62 7.41 -0.96
N PRO A 202 -1.10 8.12 -2.00
CA PRO A 202 0.01 7.63 -2.80
C PRO A 202 1.27 7.35 -1.98
N LEU A 203 1.64 8.23 -1.04
CA LEU A 203 2.78 8.01 -0.16
C LEU A 203 2.52 6.90 0.87
N GLY A 204 1.27 6.72 1.31
CA GLY A 204 0.89 5.59 2.17
C GLY A 204 1.15 4.26 1.48
N ARG A 205 0.76 4.13 0.23
CA ARG A 205 1.06 2.95 -0.58
C ARG A 205 2.56 2.77 -0.80
N ALA A 206 3.27 3.82 -1.17
CA ALA A 206 4.72 3.76 -1.41
C ALA A 206 5.50 3.38 -0.14
N GLU A 207 5.02 3.74 1.05
CA GLU A 207 5.70 3.43 2.31
C GLU A 207 5.74 1.93 2.62
N TRP A 208 4.93 1.11 1.96
CA TRP A 208 4.99 -0.36 2.06
C TRP A 208 6.31 -0.94 1.57
N ILE A 209 7.12 -0.19 0.82
CA ILE A 209 8.49 -0.62 0.47
C ILE A 209 9.31 -1.00 1.72
N LYS A 210 9.06 -0.35 2.87
CA LYS A 210 9.71 -0.68 4.15
C LYS A 210 9.36 -2.08 4.65
N PHE A 211 8.14 -2.54 4.38
CA PHE A 211 7.70 -3.91 4.68
C PHE A 211 8.35 -4.92 3.73
N PHE A 212 8.26 -4.69 2.42
CA PHE A 212 8.88 -5.58 1.44
C PHE A 212 10.38 -5.69 1.64
N ALA A 213 11.05 -4.58 1.93
CA ALA A 213 12.49 -4.57 2.20
C ALA A 213 12.89 -5.48 3.39
N ARG A 214 12.06 -5.56 4.44
CA ARG A 214 12.29 -6.47 5.56
C ARG A 214 12.09 -7.94 5.17
N LEU A 215 11.11 -8.24 4.34
CA LEU A 215 10.91 -9.60 3.84
C LEU A 215 12.14 -10.13 3.09
N TYR A 216 12.89 -9.25 2.42
CA TYR A 216 14.02 -9.63 1.58
C TYR A 216 15.39 -9.23 2.17
N GLY A 217 15.44 -8.74 3.40
CA GLY A 217 16.71 -8.37 4.08
C GLY A 217 17.38 -7.11 3.51
N GLU A 218 16.61 -6.21 2.89
CA GLU A 218 17.08 -5.00 2.22
C GLU A 218 16.58 -3.72 2.90
N THR A 219 16.49 -3.73 4.24
CA THR A 219 15.85 -2.68 5.05
C THR A 219 16.41 -1.29 4.76
N GLU A 220 17.74 -1.13 4.77
CA GLU A 220 18.38 0.17 4.53
C GLU A 220 18.09 0.70 3.12
N LYS A 221 18.07 -0.19 2.14
CA LYS A 221 17.74 0.15 0.75
C LYS A 221 16.28 0.60 0.63
N GLY A 222 15.35 -0.14 1.24
CA GLY A 222 13.94 0.22 1.23
C GLY A 222 13.68 1.57 1.89
N ASP A 223 14.28 1.83 3.05
CA ASP A 223 14.17 3.12 3.76
C ASP A 223 14.74 4.28 2.91
N SER A 224 15.88 4.06 2.22
CA SER A 224 16.49 5.05 1.33
C SER A 224 15.62 5.34 0.10
N LEU A 225 15.07 4.31 -0.54
CA LEU A 225 14.18 4.46 -1.70
C LEU A 225 12.92 5.24 -1.32
N PHE A 226 12.28 4.89 -0.21
CA PHE A 226 11.10 5.63 0.27
C PHE A 226 11.43 7.10 0.55
N ALA A 227 12.50 7.38 1.28
CA ALA A 227 12.89 8.76 1.60
C ALA A 227 13.14 9.62 0.36
N GLN A 228 13.71 9.04 -0.70
CA GLN A 228 13.91 9.73 -1.98
C GLN A 228 12.58 10.00 -2.69
N THR A 229 11.69 9.01 -2.74
CA THR A 229 10.35 9.13 -3.34
C THR A 229 9.53 10.18 -2.59
N GLU A 230 9.48 10.12 -1.26
CA GLU A 230 8.79 11.10 -0.42
C GLU A 230 9.27 12.53 -0.70
N LYS A 231 10.59 12.74 -0.69
CA LYS A 231 11.18 14.06 -0.94
C LYS A 231 10.80 14.62 -2.32
N ARG A 232 10.85 13.80 -3.38
CA ARG A 232 10.46 14.21 -4.74
C ARG A 232 8.96 14.51 -4.81
N TYR A 233 8.14 13.61 -4.25
CA TYR A 233 6.68 13.75 -4.22
C TYR A 233 6.23 15.05 -3.54
N LEU A 234 6.74 15.33 -2.34
CA LEU A 234 6.39 16.52 -1.57
C LEU A 234 6.79 17.82 -2.29
N LYS A 235 7.96 17.84 -2.93
CA LYS A 235 8.40 18.98 -3.75
C LYS A 235 7.47 19.22 -4.95
N LEU A 236 7.04 18.17 -5.62
CA LEU A 236 6.10 18.24 -6.75
C LEU A 236 4.73 18.75 -6.30
N LYS A 237 4.21 18.22 -5.20
CA LYS A 237 2.95 18.66 -4.60
C LYS A 237 2.98 20.13 -4.22
N GLU A 238 4.06 20.61 -3.60
CA GLU A 238 4.24 22.02 -3.29
C GLU A 238 4.24 22.90 -4.56
N ALA A 239 4.94 22.48 -5.60
CA ALA A 239 4.96 23.18 -6.89
C ALA A 239 3.57 23.24 -7.55
N ALA A 240 2.79 22.16 -7.50
CA ALA A 240 1.43 22.11 -8.03
C ALA A 240 0.46 23.00 -7.23
N ALA A 241 0.64 23.08 -5.91
CA ALA A 241 -0.18 23.91 -5.04
C ALA A 241 -0.07 25.42 -5.34
N ALA A 242 1.08 25.85 -5.90
CA ALA A 242 1.32 27.24 -6.30
C ALA A 242 0.53 27.68 -7.55
N SER A 243 -0.12 26.74 -8.28
CA SER A 243 -0.92 27.09 -9.46
C SER A 243 -2.29 27.66 -9.05
N ASP A 244 -2.67 28.80 -9.66
CA ASP A 244 -4.00 29.38 -9.48
C ASP A 244 -5.09 28.58 -10.21
N LYS A 245 -4.72 27.81 -11.23
CA LYS A 245 -5.65 26.97 -11.98
C LYS A 245 -5.86 25.64 -11.28
N LYS A 246 -7.10 25.21 -11.17
CA LYS A 246 -7.52 23.94 -10.58
C LYS A 246 -8.40 23.18 -11.59
N PRO A 247 -7.80 22.55 -12.63
CA PRO A 247 -8.60 21.85 -13.65
C PRO A 247 -9.35 20.67 -13.04
N LYS A 248 -10.59 20.47 -13.47
CA LYS A 248 -11.40 19.32 -13.11
C LYS A 248 -10.98 18.12 -13.94
N VAL A 249 -10.73 16.98 -13.30
CA VAL A 249 -10.06 15.83 -13.92
C VAL A 249 -10.94 14.61 -13.87
N LEU A 250 -11.19 13.99 -15.02
CA LEU A 250 -11.87 12.71 -15.15
C LEU A 250 -10.84 11.60 -15.40
N PHE A 251 -11.12 10.40 -14.86
CA PHE A 251 -10.27 9.22 -15.06
C PHE A 251 -11.05 8.04 -15.62
N ASP A 252 -10.34 7.23 -16.44
CA ASP A 252 -10.76 5.94 -17.01
C ASP A 252 -11.98 6.01 -17.93
N THR A 253 -12.57 4.85 -18.25
CA THR A 253 -13.74 4.68 -19.10
C THR A 253 -14.69 3.65 -18.52
N MET A 254 -15.81 3.43 -19.17
CA MET A 254 -16.72 2.36 -18.79
C MET A 254 -16.15 0.98 -19.09
N TYR A 255 -16.33 0.08 -18.12
CA TYR A 255 -16.01 -1.34 -18.29
C TYR A 255 -17.14 -2.19 -17.70
N GLY A 256 -17.58 -3.23 -18.44
CA GLY A 256 -18.61 -4.16 -17.96
C GLY A 256 -19.96 -3.49 -17.58
N GLY A 257 -20.26 -2.33 -18.17
CA GLY A 257 -21.53 -1.64 -17.94
C GLY A 257 -21.52 -0.57 -16.80
N SER A 258 -20.38 -0.40 -16.12
CA SER A 258 -20.18 0.66 -15.11
C SER A 258 -18.87 1.41 -15.34
N TRP A 259 -18.79 2.61 -14.80
CA TRP A 259 -17.59 3.43 -14.81
C TRP A 259 -17.01 3.49 -13.40
N SER A 260 -15.82 2.93 -13.21
CA SER A 260 -15.10 2.96 -11.94
C SER A 260 -14.31 4.26 -11.82
N VAL A 261 -14.87 5.25 -11.13
CA VAL A 261 -14.23 6.56 -10.91
C VAL A 261 -13.51 6.60 -9.55
N PRO A 262 -12.39 7.34 -9.42
CA PRO A 262 -11.63 7.42 -8.16
C PRO A 262 -12.44 8.07 -7.03
N GLY A 263 -12.57 7.39 -5.89
CA GLY A 263 -13.14 7.98 -4.67
C GLY A 263 -12.20 9.03 -4.03
N GLY A 264 -12.72 9.81 -3.10
CA GLY A 264 -11.99 10.92 -2.47
C GLY A 264 -10.79 10.47 -1.62
N LYS A 265 -10.83 9.26 -1.04
CA LYS A 265 -9.72 8.66 -0.30
C LYS A 265 -8.94 7.62 -1.10
N SER A 266 -9.19 7.50 -2.41
CA SER A 266 -8.38 6.61 -3.25
C SER A 266 -7.02 7.24 -3.55
N THR A 267 -6.02 6.38 -3.81
CA THR A 267 -4.67 6.83 -4.19
C THR A 267 -4.69 7.72 -5.44
N ILE A 268 -5.51 7.39 -6.45
CA ILE A 268 -5.69 8.24 -7.65
C ILE A 268 -6.44 9.53 -7.31
N GLY A 269 -7.50 9.48 -6.48
CA GLY A 269 -8.22 10.68 -6.06
C GLY A 269 -7.30 11.68 -5.36
N LYS A 270 -6.44 11.19 -4.46
CA LYS A 270 -5.44 12.01 -3.78
C LYS A 270 -4.34 12.50 -4.71
N LEU A 271 -3.93 11.69 -5.68
CA LEU A 271 -2.95 12.11 -6.69
C LEU A 271 -3.47 13.27 -7.55
N ILE A 272 -4.74 13.24 -7.95
CA ILE A 272 -5.38 14.35 -8.68
C ILE A 272 -5.32 15.64 -7.85
N GLU A 273 -5.69 15.57 -6.56
CA GLU A 273 -5.64 16.73 -5.66
C GLU A 273 -4.20 17.24 -5.48
N ASP A 274 -3.25 16.34 -5.27
CA ASP A 274 -1.83 16.66 -5.08
C ASP A 274 -1.17 17.21 -6.37
N ALA A 275 -1.70 16.85 -7.54
CA ALA A 275 -1.33 17.45 -8.83
C ALA A 275 -1.99 18.83 -9.07
N GLY A 276 -2.75 19.36 -8.11
CA GLY A 276 -3.44 20.64 -8.23
C GLY A 276 -4.73 20.55 -9.06
N GLY A 277 -5.27 19.35 -9.32
CA GLY A 277 -6.56 19.14 -9.98
C GLY A 277 -7.74 19.03 -9.00
N ILE A 278 -8.94 18.92 -9.55
CA ILE A 278 -10.18 18.67 -8.81
C ILE A 278 -10.74 17.31 -9.24
N ASN A 279 -10.87 16.39 -8.28
CA ASN A 279 -11.60 15.15 -8.49
C ASN A 279 -13.11 15.40 -8.34
N PRO A 280 -13.94 15.21 -9.39
CA PRO A 280 -15.39 15.44 -9.30
C PRO A 280 -16.09 14.56 -8.24
N PHE A 281 -15.47 13.44 -7.89
CA PHE A 281 -16.01 12.42 -6.99
C PHE A 281 -15.35 12.43 -5.61
N SER A 282 -14.63 13.51 -5.26
CA SER A 282 -13.94 13.67 -3.97
C SER A 282 -14.86 13.65 -2.76
N TYR A 283 -16.17 13.87 -2.95
CA TYR A 283 -17.18 13.77 -1.89
C TYR A 283 -17.35 12.35 -1.33
N ALA A 284 -16.97 11.33 -2.09
CA ALA A 284 -17.11 9.96 -1.66
C ALA A 284 -15.93 9.54 -0.76
N ASP A 285 -16.25 9.26 0.50
CA ASP A 285 -15.28 8.90 1.54
C ASP A 285 -14.88 7.43 1.47
N VAL A 286 -14.33 7.02 0.30
CA VAL A 286 -13.88 5.64 0.03
C VAL A 286 -12.45 5.63 -0.51
N SER A 287 -11.65 4.64 -0.08
CA SER A 287 -10.27 4.41 -0.53
C SER A 287 -10.16 3.73 -1.89
N GLY A 288 -11.25 3.16 -2.41
CA GLY A 288 -11.34 2.53 -3.73
C GLY A 288 -12.03 3.40 -4.76
N SER A 289 -12.64 2.75 -5.74
CA SER A 289 -13.43 3.39 -6.80
C SER A 289 -14.91 3.32 -6.52
N LEU A 290 -15.66 4.30 -7.04
CA LEU A 290 -17.12 4.28 -7.15
C LEU A 290 -17.50 3.68 -8.49
N ASN A 291 -18.43 2.73 -8.50
CA ASN A 291 -19.01 2.18 -9.72
C ASN A 291 -20.28 2.94 -10.07
N LEU A 292 -20.22 3.79 -11.09
CA LEU A 292 -21.31 4.68 -11.49
C LEU A 292 -21.81 4.35 -12.90
N SER A 293 -23.05 4.74 -13.21
CA SER A 293 -23.57 4.71 -14.59
C SER A 293 -22.97 5.86 -15.41
N LEU A 294 -23.00 5.72 -16.75
CA LEU A 294 -22.57 6.79 -17.66
C LEU A 294 -23.27 8.11 -17.36
N GLU A 295 -24.58 8.07 -17.18
CA GLU A 295 -25.42 9.26 -16.94
C GLU A 295 -24.98 9.99 -15.65
N LYS A 296 -24.64 9.23 -14.60
CA LYS A 296 -24.16 9.79 -13.33
C LYS A 296 -22.79 10.45 -13.50
N VAL A 297 -21.88 9.81 -14.24
CA VAL A 297 -20.54 10.38 -14.52
C VAL A 297 -20.68 11.63 -15.39
N LEU A 298 -21.52 11.62 -16.43
CA LEU A 298 -21.76 12.80 -17.27
C LEU A 298 -22.40 13.95 -16.47
N PHE A 299 -23.27 13.65 -15.53
CA PHE A 299 -23.91 14.67 -14.68
C PHE A 299 -22.91 15.33 -13.72
N GLU A 300 -22.02 14.58 -13.09
CA GLU A 300 -21.10 15.06 -12.04
C GLU A 300 -19.73 15.47 -12.57
N GLY A 301 -19.24 14.80 -13.61
CA GLY A 301 -17.89 14.95 -14.16
C GLY A 301 -17.85 15.30 -15.64
N GLY A 302 -18.99 15.46 -16.32
CA GLY A 302 -19.02 15.76 -17.76
C GLY A 302 -18.44 17.14 -18.14
N ASP A 303 -18.35 18.06 -17.18
CA ASP A 303 -17.72 19.37 -17.32
C ASP A 303 -16.21 19.35 -17.00
N SER A 304 -15.59 18.17 -16.84
CA SER A 304 -14.15 18.04 -16.58
C SER A 304 -13.31 18.64 -17.70
N ASP A 305 -12.26 19.37 -17.30
CA ASP A 305 -11.34 20.08 -18.22
C ASP A 305 -10.37 19.13 -18.90
N VAL A 306 -9.97 18.06 -18.21
CA VAL A 306 -9.02 17.06 -18.68
C VAL A 306 -9.56 15.66 -18.39
N TRP A 307 -9.32 14.72 -19.29
CA TRP A 307 -9.71 13.34 -19.14
C TRP A 307 -8.54 12.40 -19.41
N PHE A 308 -8.14 11.63 -18.39
CA PHE A 308 -7.09 10.60 -18.46
C PHE A 308 -7.69 9.20 -18.57
N ILE A 309 -7.19 8.41 -19.52
CA ILE A 309 -7.68 7.05 -19.81
C ILE A 309 -6.55 6.04 -19.65
N ARG A 310 -6.74 5.06 -18.77
CA ARG A 310 -5.86 3.89 -18.66
C ARG A 310 -6.52 2.73 -19.41
N HIS A 311 -5.93 2.32 -20.52
CA HIS A 311 -6.47 1.25 -21.37
C HIS A 311 -5.43 0.13 -21.51
N ALA A 312 -5.86 -1.14 -21.50
CA ALA A 312 -4.96 -2.28 -21.63
C ALA A 312 -4.87 -2.75 -23.09
N GLY A 313 -3.63 -2.93 -23.58
CA GLY A 313 -3.32 -3.58 -24.86
C GLY A 313 -3.19 -2.65 -26.05
N ARG A 314 -3.69 -1.42 -26.00
CA ARG A 314 -3.48 -0.38 -27.02
C ARG A 314 -4.04 0.97 -26.61
N GLU A 315 -3.59 2.01 -27.29
CA GLU A 315 -4.22 3.33 -27.24
C GLU A 315 -5.43 3.38 -28.20
N LEU A 316 -6.48 4.08 -27.77
CA LEU A 316 -7.68 4.30 -28.55
C LEU A 316 -7.65 5.69 -29.22
N THR A 317 -8.20 5.78 -30.44
CA THR A 317 -8.46 7.06 -31.11
C THR A 317 -9.78 7.67 -30.60
N ARG A 318 -10.00 8.97 -30.86
CA ARG A 318 -11.27 9.64 -30.55
C ARG A 318 -12.47 8.97 -31.22
N SER A 319 -12.31 8.53 -32.48
CA SER A 319 -13.37 7.82 -33.22
C SER A 319 -13.70 6.46 -32.59
N GLU A 320 -12.71 5.76 -32.03
CA GLU A 320 -12.91 4.47 -31.34
C GLU A 320 -13.59 4.66 -29.97
N LEU A 321 -13.20 5.69 -29.21
CA LEU A 321 -13.89 6.06 -27.97
C LEU A 321 -15.39 6.33 -28.22
N LEU A 322 -15.75 7.09 -29.29
CA LEU A 322 -17.16 7.32 -29.66
C LEU A 322 -17.90 6.06 -30.09
N LYS A 323 -17.21 5.08 -30.72
CA LYS A 323 -17.79 3.79 -31.06
C LYS A 323 -18.09 2.95 -29.82
N GLU A 324 -17.21 3.04 -28.80
CA GLU A 324 -17.48 2.36 -27.52
C GLU A 324 -18.69 2.96 -26.81
N LYS A 325 -18.77 4.29 -26.71
CA LYS A 325 -19.88 5.01 -26.07
C LYS A 325 -20.06 6.41 -26.70
N GLN A 326 -21.15 6.63 -27.40
CA GLN A 326 -21.44 7.95 -27.99
C GLN A 326 -21.51 9.09 -26.94
N GLY A 327 -21.97 8.76 -25.72
CA GLY A 327 -22.03 9.71 -24.61
C GLY A 327 -20.69 10.33 -24.20
N TYR A 328 -19.56 9.72 -24.57
CA TYR A 328 -18.24 10.33 -24.33
C TYR A 328 -18.08 11.66 -25.06
N GLY A 329 -18.77 11.85 -26.20
CA GLY A 329 -18.82 13.10 -26.94
C GLY A 329 -19.44 14.27 -26.17
N GLU A 330 -20.17 14.01 -25.08
CA GLU A 330 -20.75 15.07 -24.23
C GLU A 330 -19.75 15.62 -23.21
N ILE A 331 -18.66 14.94 -22.94
CA ILE A 331 -17.63 15.36 -21.98
C ILE A 331 -16.89 16.59 -22.53
N LYS A 332 -16.74 17.64 -21.70
CA LYS A 332 -16.04 18.87 -22.07
C LYS A 332 -14.62 18.59 -22.57
N ALA A 333 -13.82 17.83 -21.81
CA ALA A 333 -12.46 17.46 -22.19
C ALA A 333 -12.40 16.77 -23.57
N PHE A 334 -13.40 15.94 -23.90
CA PHE A 334 -13.49 15.32 -25.22
C PHE A 334 -13.76 16.36 -26.32
N LYS A 335 -14.69 17.29 -26.11
CA LYS A 335 -15.02 18.37 -27.06
C LYS A 335 -13.82 19.29 -27.34
N GLU A 336 -13.08 19.62 -26.29
CA GLU A 336 -11.92 20.53 -26.35
C GLU A 336 -10.62 19.82 -26.75
N GLY A 337 -10.62 18.49 -26.87
CA GLY A 337 -9.45 17.71 -27.25
C GLY A 337 -8.42 17.52 -26.13
N GLU A 338 -8.83 17.68 -24.85
CA GLU A 338 -7.98 17.47 -23.67
C GLU A 338 -8.17 16.06 -23.10
N VAL A 339 -8.02 15.05 -23.98
CA VAL A 339 -8.09 13.62 -23.63
C VAL A 339 -6.73 12.99 -23.79
N TYR A 340 -6.27 12.32 -22.77
CA TYR A 340 -4.98 11.66 -22.71
C TYR A 340 -5.15 10.19 -22.40
N ILE A 341 -4.37 9.32 -23.05
CA ILE A 341 -4.47 7.87 -22.92
C ILE A 341 -3.10 7.24 -22.67
N THR A 342 -3.09 6.15 -21.90
CA THR A 342 -1.92 5.28 -21.77
C THR A 342 -2.29 3.83 -22.03
N ASP A 343 -1.40 3.09 -22.69
CA ASP A 343 -1.47 1.62 -22.70
C ASP A 343 -0.83 1.07 -21.44
N THR A 344 -1.66 0.54 -20.53
CA THR A 344 -1.21 0.05 -19.23
C THR A 344 -0.38 -1.23 -19.32
N THR A 345 -0.38 -1.92 -20.47
CA THR A 345 0.45 -3.11 -20.68
C THR A 345 1.87 -2.79 -21.12
N GLU A 346 2.09 -1.58 -21.69
CA GLU A 346 3.40 -1.16 -22.22
C GLU A 346 4.07 -0.08 -21.35
N SER A 347 3.28 0.75 -20.67
CA SER A 347 3.80 1.96 -19.98
C SER A 347 4.47 1.70 -18.63
N GLY A 348 4.20 0.54 -17.99
CA GLY A 348 4.66 0.26 -16.62
C GLY A 348 4.01 1.17 -15.55
N ILE A 349 2.92 1.87 -15.88
CA ILE A 349 2.27 2.84 -14.99
C ILE A 349 1.84 2.22 -13.65
N PHE A 350 1.39 0.98 -13.64
CA PHE A 350 0.94 0.32 -12.41
C PHE A 350 2.11 -0.08 -11.51
N GLU A 351 3.18 -0.58 -12.09
CA GLU A 351 4.40 -0.99 -11.42
C GLU A 351 5.08 0.21 -10.76
N ASP A 352 5.21 1.32 -11.51
CA ASP A 352 5.83 2.53 -11.01
C ASP A 352 4.95 3.23 -9.97
N PHE A 353 3.67 3.47 -10.26
CA PHE A 353 2.79 4.28 -9.42
C PHE A 353 2.66 3.74 -7.99
N ALA A 354 2.75 2.43 -7.82
CA ALA A 354 2.60 1.81 -6.50
C ALA A 354 3.64 2.31 -5.49
N PHE A 355 4.91 2.39 -5.91
CA PHE A 355 6.04 2.69 -5.04
C PHE A 355 6.80 3.97 -5.44
N HIS A 356 6.55 4.49 -6.64
CA HIS A 356 7.07 5.76 -7.17
C HIS A 356 5.95 6.69 -7.65
N PRO A 357 5.01 7.07 -6.76
CA PRO A 357 3.90 7.95 -7.15
C PRO A 357 4.37 9.33 -7.62
N ASP A 358 5.60 9.72 -7.30
CA ASP A 358 6.23 10.95 -7.77
C ASP A 358 6.40 10.99 -9.30
N TYR A 359 6.59 9.84 -9.97
CA TYR A 359 6.68 9.80 -11.42
C TYR A 359 5.34 10.17 -12.07
N LEU A 360 4.25 9.50 -11.66
CA LEU A 360 2.93 9.81 -12.20
C LEU A 360 2.45 11.21 -11.77
N LEU A 361 2.79 11.65 -10.55
CA LEU A 361 2.49 13.00 -10.10
C LEU A 361 3.14 14.05 -11.02
N SER A 362 4.41 13.84 -11.40
CA SER A 362 5.11 14.77 -12.29
C SER A 362 4.50 14.83 -13.71
N ASP A 363 4.05 13.69 -14.25
CA ASP A 363 3.37 13.62 -15.55
C ASP A 363 2.02 14.36 -15.52
N LEU A 364 1.21 14.13 -14.49
CA LEU A 364 -0.05 14.84 -14.31
C LEU A 364 0.15 16.35 -14.15
N ILE A 365 1.15 16.80 -13.37
CA ILE A 365 1.43 18.23 -13.19
C ILE A 365 1.83 18.87 -14.51
N GLU A 366 2.69 18.25 -15.32
CA GLU A 366 3.09 18.79 -16.62
C GLU A 366 1.89 18.94 -17.56
N LEU A 367 0.95 17.98 -17.56
CA LEU A 367 -0.24 17.99 -18.40
C LEU A 367 -1.33 18.94 -17.90
N LEU A 368 -1.54 19.02 -16.59
CA LEU A 368 -2.56 19.91 -15.98
C LEU A 368 -2.11 21.37 -15.93
N HIS A 369 -0.81 21.61 -15.83
CA HIS A 369 -0.22 22.93 -15.67
C HIS A 369 0.93 23.15 -16.67
N PRO A 370 0.64 23.25 -17.98
CA PRO A 370 1.69 23.33 -19.04
C PRO A 370 2.59 24.56 -18.93
N ALA A 371 2.17 25.58 -18.17
CA ALA A 371 3.00 26.76 -17.88
C ALA A 371 3.94 26.55 -16.67
N SER A 372 3.84 25.41 -15.97
CA SER A 372 4.75 25.04 -14.87
C SER A 372 6.15 24.71 -15.40
N GLU A 373 7.16 24.94 -14.57
CA GLU A 373 8.53 24.47 -14.83
C GLU A 373 8.72 22.98 -14.56
N THR A 374 7.72 22.32 -13.96
CA THR A 374 7.75 20.87 -13.69
C THR A 374 7.84 20.09 -14.99
N LYS A 375 8.79 19.17 -15.04
CA LYS A 375 8.92 18.19 -16.13
C LYS A 375 8.67 16.79 -15.60
N ALA A 376 7.93 16.01 -16.38
CA ALA A 376 7.66 14.63 -16.06
C ALA A 376 8.95 13.81 -16.00
N ALA A 377 9.08 13.01 -14.93
CA ALA A 377 10.17 12.04 -14.83
C ALA A 377 9.99 10.88 -15.82
N LYS A 378 8.72 10.53 -16.06
CA LYS A 378 8.25 9.57 -17.09
C LYS A 378 6.97 10.11 -17.70
N HIS A 379 6.78 9.94 -19.01
CA HIS A 379 5.57 10.29 -19.73
C HIS A 379 4.73 9.02 -19.90
N TYR A 380 3.67 8.90 -19.12
CA TYR A 380 2.74 7.78 -19.24
C TYR A 380 1.61 8.10 -20.20
N PHE A 381 1.10 9.32 -20.13
CA PHE A 381 -0.07 9.73 -20.88
C PHE A 381 0.30 10.50 -22.16
N HIS A 382 -0.35 10.14 -23.26
CA HIS A 382 -0.23 10.80 -24.55
C HIS A 382 -1.58 11.31 -25.02
N LYS A 383 -1.60 12.44 -25.73
CA LYS A 383 -2.83 13.01 -26.26
C LYS A 383 -3.51 12.04 -27.23
N VAL A 384 -4.80 11.80 -27.04
CA VAL A 384 -5.56 10.90 -27.91
C VAL A 384 -5.56 11.45 -29.35
N LYS A 385 -5.28 10.58 -30.30
CA LYS A 385 -5.27 10.91 -31.74
C LYS A 385 -6.70 10.95 -32.29
N ASP A 386 -6.88 11.71 -33.38
CA ASP A 386 -8.15 11.81 -34.09
C ASP A 386 -8.52 10.53 -34.83
#